data_c539bb786e400d48688bd090582aea21
#
_entry.id   c539bb786e400d48688bd090582aea21
#
_cell.length_a   1.000
_cell.length_b   1.000
_cell.length_c   1.000
_cell.angle_alpha   90.00
_cell.angle_beta   90.00
_cell.angle_gamma   90.00
#
_symmetry.space_group_name_H-M   'P 1'
#
loop_
_entity.id
_entity.type
_entity.pdbx_description
1 polymer ?
#
loop_
_entity_poly.entity_id
_entity_poly.type
_entity_poly.pdbx_seq_one_letter_code
_entity_poly.pdbx_strand_id
1 'polypeptide(L)'
;MLSGGVFVGVNKALFISNAVSDQLWKNFKTPLPLFACPSSFFFLITGQGPARKVLYAPEVRDADQQCQCPINGLFTMATIISVASGKGGVGKSIVAGNLGLVLARMGKRVVLVDLDVGGADLHIMFGLLHPPATLSDFLMRRVQSLDAVAYPISTQAGLRLIPGTGETLATANMPYAKKKRLIRHLSQMEADVLIVDVGAGTGYHALDFFLLADLHIVVATPDPTSVLDLYRFIKLASIRRVLSHFLSSNPLNATLADGDYASLEEMFLASGKADEAAQTIASEVLESFRPLLVLNRTSSRSKVNTLQLQKLLRQYVGGELALLGEIPDDRAVEQSVRTYLPVVESAPESTAARAFVGLAQQIASHLRTQHNRGAA
;
A
#
# COMPACT_ATOMS: atom_id res chain seq x y z
N MET A 1 35.49 10.22 -31.29
CA MET A 1 36.04 9.71 -30.03
C MET A 1 34.83 9.38 -29.13
N LEU A 2 34.51 8.11 -29.05
CA LEU A 2 33.39 7.60 -28.28
C LEU A 2 33.90 7.25 -26.89
N SER A 3 33.46 7.97 -25.87
CA SER A 3 33.77 7.67 -24.48
C SER A 3 32.88 6.50 -24.01
N GLY A 4 33.56 5.44 -23.53
CA GLY A 4 32.99 4.15 -23.26
C GLY A 4 32.02 4.12 -22.12
N GLY A 5 30.88 3.50 -22.37
CA GLY A 5 30.00 2.97 -21.36
C GLY A 5 30.51 1.61 -20.91
N VAL A 6 30.84 1.49 -19.64
CA VAL A 6 31.26 0.22 -19.03
C VAL A 6 30.04 -0.67 -18.86
N PHE A 7 30.00 -1.78 -19.60
CA PHE A 7 29.04 -2.85 -19.37
C PHE A 7 29.55 -3.76 -18.24
N VAL A 8 28.93 -3.73 -17.09
CA VAL A 8 29.16 -4.73 -16.05
C VAL A 8 28.04 -5.74 -16.15
N GLY A 9 28.36 -6.86 -16.80
CA GLY A 9 27.46 -8.02 -16.83
C GLY A 9 27.57 -8.80 -15.53
N VAL A 10 26.55 -8.71 -14.69
CA VAL A 10 26.30 -9.66 -13.63
C VAL A 10 24.88 -10.17 -13.84
N ASN A 11 24.72 -11.48 -13.94
CA ASN A 11 23.46 -12.22 -14.04
C ASN A 11 22.35 -11.56 -13.24
N LYS A 12 21.57 -10.63 -13.83
CA LYS A 12 20.27 -10.12 -13.34
C LYS A 12 20.03 -8.67 -13.79
N ALA A 13 18.90 -8.46 -14.43
CA ALA A 13 18.19 -7.18 -14.65
C ALA A 13 19.05 -5.94 -15.03
N LEU A 14 18.94 -5.52 -16.25
CA LEU A 14 19.50 -4.26 -16.73
C LEU A 14 18.56 -3.10 -16.36
N PHE A 15 19.02 -2.20 -15.49
CA PHE A 15 18.30 -0.94 -15.23
C PHE A 15 18.82 0.13 -16.20
N ILE A 16 17.95 0.60 -17.10
CA ILE A 16 18.24 1.77 -17.93
C ILE A 16 17.53 2.97 -17.29
N SER A 17 18.30 4.01 -16.92
CA SER A 17 17.73 5.24 -16.38
C SER A 17 17.03 6.05 -17.48
N ASN A 18 15.95 6.76 -17.14
CA ASN A 18 15.11 7.53 -18.09
C ASN A 18 15.86 8.57 -18.95
N ALA A 19 17.05 8.99 -18.56
CA ALA A 19 17.84 9.98 -19.33
C ALA A 19 18.48 9.41 -20.61
N VAL A 20 18.55 8.08 -20.75
CA VAL A 20 19.19 7.42 -21.89
C VAL A 20 18.17 6.89 -22.91
N SER A 21 16.91 6.70 -22.49
CA SER A 21 15.90 6.07 -23.34
C SER A 21 15.47 6.90 -24.55
N ASP A 22 15.32 8.22 -24.40
CA ASP A 22 14.80 9.08 -25.49
C ASP A 22 15.76 9.30 -26.67
N GLN A 23 17.04 9.15 -26.43
CA GLN A 23 18.04 9.25 -27.53
C GLN A 23 18.27 7.92 -28.26
N LEU A 24 18.09 6.79 -27.59
CA LEU A 24 18.31 5.46 -28.21
C LEU A 24 17.18 5.09 -29.20
N TRP A 25 15.93 5.47 -28.94
CA TRP A 25 14.81 5.11 -29.83
C TRP A 25 14.76 5.86 -31.16
N LYS A 26 15.36 7.03 -31.25
CA LYS A 26 15.36 7.84 -32.50
C LYS A 26 16.30 7.31 -33.59
N ASN A 27 17.22 6.40 -33.27
CA ASN A 27 18.28 5.97 -34.20
C ASN A 27 18.17 4.54 -34.72
N PHE A 28 17.18 3.73 -34.27
CA PHE A 28 17.05 2.35 -34.72
C PHE A 28 15.94 2.19 -35.77
N LYS A 29 16.37 2.15 -37.07
CA LYS A 29 15.48 1.84 -38.21
C LYS A 29 15.43 0.36 -38.60
N THR A 30 16.12 -0.53 -37.89
CA THR A 30 16.13 -1.98 -38.15
C THR A 30 16.12 -2.79 -36.86
N PRO A 31 15.42 -3.95 -36.82
CA PRO A 31 15.45 -4.81 -35.66
C PRO A 31 16.83 -5.46 -35.49
N LEU A 32 17.38 -5.34 -34.28
CA LEU A 32 18.62 -6.02 -33.90
C LEU A 32 18.37 -7.51 -33.73
N PRO A 33 19.28 -8.40 -34.14
CA PRO A 33 19.16 -9.81 -33.90
C PRO A 33 19.29 -10.10 -32.38
N LEU A 34 18.29 -10.78 -31.84
CA LEU A 34 18.27 -11.27 -30.48
C LEU A 34 19.25 -12.44 -30.32
N PHE A 35 20.32 -12.25 -29.57
CA PHE A 35 21.11 -13.37 -29.07
C PHE A 35 20.38 -14.05 -27.90
N ALA A 36 19.97 -15.29 -28.10
CA ALA A 36 19.33 -16.10 -27.08
C ALA A 36 20.36 -16.50 -26.01
N CYS A 37 20.08 -16.14 -24.76
CA CYS A 37 20.76 -16.69 -23.59
C CYS A 37 19.70 -17.45 -22.75
N PRO A 38 19.93 -18.76 -22.45
CA PRO A 38 18.88 -19.58 -21.84
C PRO A 38 18.77 -19.32 -20.33
N SER A 39 18.04 -18.34 -19.92
CA SER A 39 17.58 -18.08 -18.54
C SER A 39 17.39 -16.58 -18.18
N SER A 40 17.10 -15.71 -19.12
CA SER A 40 16.99 -14.29 -18.82
C SER A 40 15.59 -13.75 -19.17
N PHE A 41 14.89 -13.27 -18.15
CA PHE A 41 13.66 -12.51 -18.31
C PHE A 41 14.00 -11.03 -18.46
N PHE A 42 13.45 -10.36 -19.46
CA PHE A 42 13.59 -8.91 -19.63
C PHE A 42 12.36 -8.19 -19.08
N PHE A 43 12.61 -7.21 -18.23
CA PHE A 43 11.55 -6.32 -17.72
C PHE A 43 11.79 -4.92 -18.29
N LEU A 44 10.82 -4.39 -19.00
CA LEU A 44 10.81 -2.99 -19.39
C LEU A 44 9.77 -2.26 -18.52
N ILE A 45 10.23 -1.32 -17.68
CA ILE A 45 9.33 -0.49 -16.87
C ILE A 45 9.21 0.85 -17.57
N THR A 46 7.99 1.22 -18.01
CA THR A 46 7.70 2.51 -18.64
C THR A 46 6.63 3.26 -17.84
N GLY A 47 6.82 4.56 -17.64
CA GLY A 47 5.87 5.48 -16.98
C GLY A 47 6.38 6.07 -15.66
N GLN A 48 6.04 7.34 -15.42
CA GLN A 48 6.24 8.05 -14.16
C GLN A 48 4.90 8.12 -13.43
N GLY A 49 4.85 7.73 -12.14
CA GLY A 49 3.64 7.75 -11.34
C GLY A 49 3.09 6.35 -11.00
N PRO A 50 1.92 6.24 -10.36
CA PRO A 50 1.35 4.98 -9.91
C PRO A 50 0.95 4.00 -11.02
N ALA A 51 0.86 4.44 -12.28
CA ALA A 51 0.60 3.56 -13.42
C ALA A 51 1.91 3.11 -14.09
N ARG A 52 2.67 2.24 -13.44
CA ARG A 52 3.84 1.60 -14.02
C ARG A 52 3.42 0.43 -14.90
N LYS A 53 3.85 0.43 -16.18
CA LYS A 53 3.59 -0.68 -17.10
C LYS A 53 4.82 -1.59 -17.12
N VAL A 54 4.60 -2.88 -16.87
CA VAL A 54 5.64 -3.92 -17.00
C VAL A 54 5.29 -4.75 -18.22
N LEU A 55 6.18 -4.74 -19.23
CA LEU A 55 6.05 -5.60 -20.40
C LEU A 55 6.76 -6.92 -20.13
N TYR A 56 6.03 -8.01 -20.24
CA TYR A 56 6.53 -9.38 -20.10
C TYR A 56 6.78 -9.95 -21.50
N ALA A 57 7.99 -10.41 -21.78
CA ALA A 57 8.26 -11.21 -22.97
C ALA A 57 8.55 -12.65 -22.51
N PRO A 58 7.69 -13.64 -22.84
CA PRO A 58 7.98 -15.04 -22.54
C PRO A 58 9.07 -15.55 -23.48
N GLU A 59 9.89 -16.47 -22.98
CA GLU A 59 10.92 -17.15 -23.72
C GLU A 59 10.32 -17.96 -24.87
N VAL A 60 10.70 -17.66 -26.10
CA VAL A 60 10.30 -18.44 -27.29
C VAL A 60 11.18 -19.70 -27.31
N ARG A 61 10.60 -20.83 -26.96
CA ARG A 61 11.17 -22.17 -27.27
C ARG A 61 10.49 -22.64 -28.55
N ASP A 62 11.28 -22.89 -29.57
CA ASP A 62 10.94 -23.41 -30.89
C ASP A 62 10.48 -22.39 -31.95
N ALA A 63 11.29 -22.32 -33.01
CA ALA A 63 11.15 -21.37 -34.13
C ALA A 63 10.04 -21.73 -35.16
N ASP A 64 9.27 -22.83 -34.95
CA ASP A 64 8.32 -23.33 -35.94
C ASP A 64 6.84 -23.33 -35.54
N GLN A 65 6.49 -22.81 -34.36
CA GLN A 65 5.10 -22.57 -34.02
C GLN A 65 4.80 -21.06 -34.05
N GLN A 66 4.02 -20.63 -35.07
CA GLN A 66 3.32 -19.34 -35.04
C GLN A 66 2.40 -19.28 -33.82
N CYS A 67 2.94 -19.05 -32.64
CA CYS A 67 2.17 -18.69 -31.47
C CYS A 67 1.59 -17.29 -31.70
N GLN A 68 0.31 -17.23 -32.04
CA GLN A 68 -0.53 -16.06 -31.81
C GLN A 68 -0.65 -15.88 -30.30
N CYS A 69 0.43 -15.38 -29.66
CA CYS A 69 0.32 -14.90 -28.30
C CYS A 69 -0.50 -13.60 -28.34
N PRO A 70 -1.62 -13.50 -27.63
CA PRO A 70 -2.30 -12.23 -27.50
C PRO A 70 -1.37 -11.29 -26.70
N ILE A 71 -0.73 -10.33 -27.40
CA ILE A 71 0.08 -9.25 -26.81
C ILE A 71 -0.87 -8.24 -26.12
N ASN A 72 -1.83 -8.70 -25.37
CA ASN A 72 -2.81 -7.85 -24.68
C ASN A 72 -2.85 -8.08 -23.17
N GLY A 73 -1.78 -8.57 -22.58
CA GLY A 73 -1.60 -8.58 -21.12
C GLY A 73 -0.87 -7.34 -20.64
N LEU A 74 -1.47 -6.16 -20.69
CA LEU A 74 -1.03 -5.04 -19.88
C LEU A 74 -1.28 -5.43 -18.41
N PHE A 75 -0.26 -5.96 -17.74
CA PHE A 75 -0.33 -6.14 -16.29
C PHE A 75 -0.28 -4.74 -15.65
N THR A 76 -1.43 -4.21 -15.32
CA THR A 76 -1.50 -3.05 -14.42
C THR A 76 -1.11 -3.52 -13.04
N MET A 77 -0.12 -2.90 -12.43
CA MET A 77 0.23 -3.19 -11.04
C MET A 77 -0.98 -2.88 -10.15
N ALA A 78 -1.22 -3.74 -9.16
CA ALA A 78 -2.30 -3.55 -8.22
C ALA A 78 -2.13 -2.22 -7.48
N THR A 79 -3.21 -1.46 -7.29
CA THR A 79 -3.18 -0.30 -6.41
C THR A 79 -3.20 -0.75 -4.97
N ILE A 80 -2.25 -0.31 -4.18
CA ILE A 80 -2.14 -0.63 -2.76
C ILE A 80 -2.87 0.42 -1.94
N ILE A 81 -3.81 0.00 -1.11
CA ILE A 81 -4.54 0.83 -0.15
C ILE A 81 -4.12 0.39 1.25
N SER A 82 -3.54 1.27 2.04
CA SER A 82 -3.28 1.00 3.45
C SER A 82 -4.42 1.50 4.32
N VAL A 83 -4.81 0.69 5.30
CA VAL A 83 -5.78 1.06 6.34
C VAL A 83 -5.07 0.99 7.67
N ALA A 84 -4.91 2.14 8.33
CA ALA A 84 -4.16 2.27 9.57
C ALA A 84 -4.94 3.06 10.63
N SER A 85 -4.43 3.07 11.85
CA SER A 85 -4.98 3.86 12.95
C SER A 85 -3.93 4.19 13.99
N GLY A 86 -4.06 5.35 14.63
CA GLY A 86 -3.20 5.73 15.75
C GLY A 86 -3.47 4.93 17.04
N LYS A 87 -4.64 4.28 17.15
CA LYS A 87 -5.10 3.57 18.34
C LYS A 87 -5.73 2.23 18.00
N GLY A 88 -5.54 1.22 18.85
CA GLY A 88 -6.23 -0.06 18.74
C GLY A 88 -7.74 0.05 19.04
N GLY A 89 -8.54 -0.86 18.48
CA GLY A 89 -9.97 -0.96 18.76
C GLY A 89 -10.88 0.05 18.06
N VAL A 90 -10.35 0.90 17.17
CA VAL A 90 -11.18 1.87 16.40
C VAL A 90 -11.94 1.23 15.23
N GLY A 91 -11.76 -0.08 14.98
CA GLY A 91 -12.44 -0.82 13.90
C GLY A 91 -11.72 -0.83 12.56
N LYS A 92 -10.42 -0.64 12.54
CA LYS A 92 -9.56 -0.66 11.37
C LYS A 92 -9.78 -1.89 10.46
N SER A 93 -9.69 -3.10 11.04
CA SER A 93 -9.89 -4.38 10.32
C SER A 93 -11.32 -4.54 9.79
N ILE A 94 -12.32 -4.04 10.53
CA ILE A 94 -13.72 -3.97 10.07
C ILE A 94 -13.82 -3.10 8.81
N VAL A 95 -13.15 -1.95 8.82
CA VAL A 95 -13.13 -1.04 7.66
C VAL A 95 -12.43 -1.73 6.47
N ALA A 96 -11.23 -2.28 6.67
CA ALA A 96 -10.47 -2.95 5.63
C ALA A 96 -11.25 -4.11 4.98
N GLY A 97 -11.83 -4.99 5.80
CA GLY A 97 -12.55 -6.17 5.32
C GLY A 97 -13.84 -5.83 4.59
N ASN A 98 -14.67 -4.91 5.12
CA ASN A 98 -15.90 -4.52 4.45
C ASN A 98 -15.64 -3.75 3.15
N LEU A 99 -14.65 -2.84 3.12
CA LEU A 99 -14.23 -2.15 1.89
C LEU A 99 -13.75 -3.15 0.82
N GLY A 100 -12.92 -4.13 1.23
CA GLY A 100 -12.43 -5.16 0.32
C GLY A 100 -13.56 -5.98 -0.29
N LEU A 101 -14.53 -6.40 0.52
CA LEU A 101 -15.68 -7.16 0.03
C LEU A 101 -16.55 -6.34 -0.93
N VAL A 102 -16.82 -5.05 -0.61
CA VAL A 102 -17.61 -4.19 -1.51
C VAL A 102 -16.89 -3.94 -2.82
N LEU A 103 -15.58 -3.64 -2.80
CA LEU A 103 -14.80 -3.44 -4.01
C LEU A 103 -14.78 -4.71 -4.89
N ALA A 104 -14.68 -5.89 -4.26
CA ALA A 104 -14.77 -7.16 -4.98
C ALA A 104 -16.16 -7.36 -5.61
N ARG A 105 -17.26 -7.03 -4.90
CA ARG A 105 -18.62 -7.03 -5.45
C ARG A 105 -18.80 -6.03 -6.60
N MET A 106 -18.01 -4.98 -6.65
CA MET A 106 -17.94 -4.02 -7.77
C MET A 106 -17.09 -4.54 -8.95
N GLY A 107 -16.67 -5.81 -8.93
CA GLY A 107 -15.95 -6.48 -10.01
C GLY A 107 -14.42 -6.29 -9.97
N LYS A 108 -13.85 -5.80 -8.86
CA LYS A 108 -12.39 -5.72 -8.69
C LYS A 108 -11.82 -7.04 -8.17
N ARG A 109 -10.64 -7.43 -8.65
CA ARG A 109 -9.85 -8.49 -8.02
C ARG A 109 -9.15 -7.90 -6.81
N VAL A 110 -9.58 -8.29 -5.62
CA VAL A 110 -9.12 -7.70 -4.36
C VAL A 110 -8.35 -8.74 -3.56
N VAL A 111 -7.22 -8.33 -2.98
CA VAL A 111 -6.50 -9.11 -1.98
C VAL A 111 -6.42 -8.29 -0.70
N LEU A 112 -6.98 -8.84 0.37
CA LEU A 112 -6.81 -8.34 1.74
C LEU A 112 -5.51 -8.91 2.31
N VAL A 113 -4.72 -8.07 2.96
CA VAL A 113 -3.46 -8.47 3.60
C VAL A 113 -3.47 -7.99 5.03
N ASP A 114 -3.45 -8.91 5.96
CA ASP A 114 -3.38 -8.60 7.39
C ASP A 114 -1.92 -8.44 7.82
N LEU A 115 -1.49 -7.22 8.08
CA LEU A 115 -0.16 -6.87 8.59
C LEU A 115 -0.19 -6.42 10.06
N ASP A 116 -1.28 -6.69 10.78
CA ASP A 116 -1.32 -6.47 12.23
C ASP A 116 -0.54 -7.58 12.95
N VAL A 117 0.70 -7.27 13.32
CA VAL A 117 1.65 -8.24 13.91
C VAL A 117 1.23 -8.68 15.31
N GLY A 118 0.40 -7.91 16.01
CA GLY A 118 0.01 -8.16 17.39
C GLY A 118 -1.46 -8.55 17.59
N GLY A 119 -2.28 -8.48 16.53
CA GLY A 119 -3.73 -8.71 16.61
C GLY A 119 -4.31 -9.05 15.24
N ALA A 120 -3.71 -10.04 14.56
CA ALA A 120 -4.12 -10.47 13.23
C ALA A 120 -5.48 -11.19 13.27
N ASP A 121 -6.57 -10.43 13.25
CA ASP A 121 -7.95 -10.92 13.40
C ASP A 121 -8.79 -10.80 12.12
N LEU A 122 -8.23 -10.25 11.04
CA LEU A 122 -8.98 -9.99 9.82
C LEU A 122 -9.57 -11.29 9.21
N HIS A 123 -8.86 -12.40 9.32
CA HIS A 123 -9.28 -13.72 8.83
C HIS A 123 -10.50 -14.27 9.59
N ILE A 124 -10.63 -13.93 10.87
CA ILE A 124 -11.76 -14.36 11.73
C ILE A 124 -13.06 -13.75 11.20
N MET A 125 -13.02 -12.49 10.76
CA MET A 125 -14.19 -11.79 10.23
C MET A 125 -14.79 -12.48 8.99
N PHE A 126 -14.02 -13.32 8.32
CA PHE A 126 -14.45 -14.08 7.14
C PHE A 126 -14.66 -15.58 7.44
N GLY A 127 -14.71 -15.97 8.70
CA GLY A 127 -14.90 -17.35 9.09
C GLY A 127 -13.72 -18.28 8.85
N LEU A 128 -12.56 -17.74 8.47
CA LEU A 128 -11.32 -18.50 8.26
C LEU A 128 -10.60 -18.66 9.61
N LEU A 129 -11.10 -19.55 10.48
CA LEU A 129 -10.62 -19.66 11.85
C LEU A 129 -9.22 -20.31 11.95
N HIS A 130 -8.91 -21.24 11.05
CA HIS A 130 -7.67 -22.03 11.06
C HIS A 130 -7.03 -22.06 9.67
N PRO A 131 -6.38 -20.95 9.23
CA PRO A 131 -5.70 -20.96 7.95
C PRO A 131 -4.54 -21.95 7.95
N PRO A 132 -4.41 -22.81 6.90
CA PRO A 132 -3.33 -23.81 6.82
C PRO A 132 -1.94 -23.22 6.81
N ALA A 133 -1.78 -22.01 6.27
CA ALA A 133 -0.54 -21.25 6.27
C ALA A 133 -0.88 -19.75 6.35
N THR A 134 0.07 -18.97 6.83
CA THR A 134 -0.11 -17.53 7.09
C THR A 134 1.03 -16.73 6.48
N LEU A 135 0.96 -15.42 6.60
CA LEU A 135 2.04 -14.53 6.25
C LEU A 135 3.36 -14.89 6.96
N SER A 136 3.30 -15.43 8.19
CA SER A 136 4.49 -15.94 8.91
C SER A 136 5.21 -17.01 8.12
N ASP A 137 4.50 -17.95 7.50
CA ASP A 137 5.11 -19.03 6.74
C ASP A 137 5.84 -18.50 5.50
N PHE A 138 5.29 -17.48 4.85
CA PHE A 138 5.99 -16.76 3.80
C PHE A 138 7.24 -16.04 4.33
N LEU A 139 7.13 -15.28 5.42
CA LEU A 139 8.25 -14.55 6.01
C LEU A 139 9.37 -15.45 6.51
N MET A 140 9.04 -16.67 6.98
CA MET A 140 9.98 -17.71 7.39
C MET A 140 10.49 -18.57 6.22
N ARG A 141 10.08 -18.29 4.98
CA ARG A 141 10.42 -19.04 3.76
C ARG A 141 9.93 -20.49 3.75
N ARG A 142 8.91 -20.84 4.54
CA ARG A 142 8.23 -22.14 4.49
C ARG A 142 7.41 -22.28 3.22
N VAL A 143 6.86 -21.16 2.74
CA VAL A 143 6.23 -21.01 1.41
C VAL A 143 6.97 -19.97 0.57
N GLN A 144 6.98 -20.16 -0.76
CA GLN A 144 7.80 -19.34 -1.66
C GLN A 144 7.07 -18.11 -2.20
N SER A 145 5.75 -18.17 -2.34
CA SER A 145 4.92 -17.11 -2.90
C SER A 145 3.83 -16.67 -1.93
N LEU A 146 3.38 -15.42 -2.04
CA LEU A 146 2.23 -14.93 -1.29
C LEU A 146 0.91 -15.54 -1.77
N ASP A 147 0.83 -15.96 -3.05
CA ASP A 147 -0.35 -16.62 -3.57
C ASP A 147 -0.63 -17.96 -2.88
N ALA A 148 0.42 -18.64 -2.39
CA ALA A 148 0.27 -19.88 -1.63
C ALA A 148 -0.42 -19.71 -0.26
N VAL A 149 -0.48 -18.47 0.24
CA VAL A 149 -1.15 -18.11 1.51
C VAL A 149 -2.31 -17.15 1.29
N ALA A 150 -2.74 -16.93 0.04
CA ALA A 150 -3.87 -16.09 -0.33
C ALA A 150 -5.12 -16.93 -0.55
N TYR A 151 -5.99 -17.00 0.46
CA TYR A 151 -7.20 -17.83 0.45
C TYR A 151 -8.37 -17.11 -0.20
N PRO A 152 -9.13 -17.77 -1.10
CA PRO A 152 -10.38 -17.21 -1.60
C PRO A 152 -11.40 -17.16 -0.46
N ILE A 153 -11.96 -15.99 -0.20
CA ILE A 153 -12.99 -15.79 0.82
C ILE A 153 -14.38 -15.89 0.21
N SER A 154 -14.55 -15.35 -0.98
CA SER A 154 -15.81 -15.44 -1.72
C SER A 154 -15.50 -15.72 -3.17
N THR A 155 -15.92 -16.89 -3.64
CA THR A 155 -15.74 -17.30 -5.04
C THR A 155 -16.49 -16.40 -6.02
N GLN A 156 -17.57 -15.77 -5.57
CA GLN A 156 -18.38 -14.88 -6.41
C GLN A 156 -17.83 -13.45 -6.48
N ALA A 157 -17.14 -13.01 -5.45
CA ALA A 157 -16.69 -11.62 -5.32
C ALA A 157 -15.24 -11.39 -5.78
N GLY A 158 -14.46 -12.42 -6.11
CA GLY A 158 -13.04 -12.27 -6.49
C GLY A 158 -12.17 -11.73 -5.34
N LEU A 159 -12.54 -12.01 -4.10
CA LEU A 159 -11.83 -11.59 -2.91
C LEU A 159 -10.91 -12.72 -2.41
N ARG A 160 -9.65 -12.38 -2.16
CA ARG A 160 -8.68 -13.25 -1.47
C ARG A 160 -8.18 -12.58 -0.21
N LEU A 161 -7.76 -13.39 0.77
CA LEU A 161 -7.20 -12.92 2.03
C LEU A 161 -5.88 -13.61 2.32
N ILE A 162 -4.88 -12.85 2.69
CA ILE A 162 -3.63 -13.31 3.28
C ILE A 162 -3.75 -13.12 4.79
N PRO A 163 -3.90 -14.20 5.57
CA PRO A 163 -3.97 -14.13 7.02
C PRO A 163 -2.67 -13.59 7.59
N GLY A 164 -2.76 -12.76 8.60
CA GLY A 164 -1.63 -12.17 9.29
C GLY A 164 -0.80 -13.20 10.07
N THR A 165 0.13 -12.68 10.78
CA THR A 165 1.03 -13.49 11.61
C THR A 165 0.38 -13.73 12.96
N GLY A 166 0.29 -14.97 13.38
CA GLY A 166 0.07 -15.25 14.81
C GLY A 166 1.21 -14.68 15.66
N GLU A 167 0.97 -14.52 16.94
CA GLU A 167 1.90 -13.95 17.92
C GLU A 167 3.25 -14.66 17.95
N THR A 168 4.23 -14.17 17.18
CA THR A 168 5.61 -14.63 17.27
C THR A 168 6.56 -13.46 17.48
N LEU A 169 7.51 -13.61 18.40
CA LEU A 169 8.58 -12.61 18.62
C LEU A 169 9.33 -12.26 17.32
N ALA A 170 9.39 -13.19 16.37
CA ALA A 170 10.07 -13.00 15.09
C ALA A 170 9.34 -12.02 14.14
N THR A 171 8.05 -11.80 14.34
CA THR A 171 7.24 -10.90 13.52
C THR A 171 7.15 -9.51 14.13
N ALA A 172 7.21 -9.40 15.46
CA ALA A 172 7.21 -8.13 16.18
C ALA A 172 8.40 -7.23 15.80
N ASN A 173 9.54 -7.82 15.42
CA ASN A 173 10.73 -7.08 14.97
C ASN A 173 11.17 -7.59 13.59
N MET A 174 10.43 -7.22 12.56
CA MET A 174 10.68 -7.67 11.19
C MET A 174 11.94 -7.01 10.60
N PRO A 175 13.01 -7.76 10.29
CA PRO A 175 14.20 -7.22 9.65
C PRO A 175 13.88 -6.56 8.31
N TYR A 176 14.63 -5.51 7.96
CA TYR A 176 14.47 -4.74 6.72
C TYR A 176 14.43 -5.63 5.46
N ALA A 177 15.29 -6.66 5.39
CA ALA A 177 15.33 -7.58 4.26
C ALA A 177 14.02 -8.37 4.08
N LYS A 178 13.36 -8.78 5.18
CA LYS A 178 12.06 -9.45 5.13
C LYS A 178 10.96 -8.50 4.69
N LYS A 179 10.98 -7.26 5.19
CA LYS A 179 10.05 -6.19 4.78
C LYS A 179 10.17 -5.91 3.28
N LYS A 180 11.39 -5.70 2.78
CA LYS A 180 11.64 -5.46 1.35
C LYS A 180 11.18 -6.62 0.47
N ARG A 181 11.39 -7.87 0.93
CA ARG A 181 10.88 -9.05 0.24
C ARG A 181 9.35 -9.06 0.18
N LEU A 182 8.68 -8.80 1.31
CA LEU A 182 7.22 -8.75 1.38
C LEU A 182 6.66 -7.70 0.42
N ILE A 183 7.17 -6.48 0.47
CA ILE A 183 6.77 -5.38 -0.41
C ILE A 183 6.88 -5.77 -1.90
N ARG A 184 8.02 -6.37 -2.29
CA ARG A 184 8.22 -6.80 -3.66
C ARG A 184 7.20 -7.86 -4.10
N HIS A 185 6.88 -8.84 -3.25
CA HIS A 185 5.90 -9.86 -3.59
C HIS A 185 4.47 -9.31 -3.61
N LEU A 186 4.12 -8.37 -2.72
CA LEU A 186 2.83 -7.70 -2.76
C LEU A 186 2.63 -6.95 -4.08
N SER A 187 3.64 -6.22 -4.55
CA SER A 187 3.55 -5.48 -5.81
C SER A 187 3.48 -6.37 -7.06
N GLN A 188 3.78 -7.66 -6.93
CA GLN A 188 3.73 -8.65 -8.03
C GLN A 188 2.47 -9.50 -8.02
N MET A 189 1.59 -9.32 -7.04
CA MET A 189 0.35 -10.10 -6.96
C MET A 189 -0.63 -9.73 -8.07
N GLU A 190 -1.27 -10.73 -8.64
CA GLU A 190 -2.35 -10.54 -9.60
C GLU A 190 -3.62 -10.08 -8.90
N ALA A 191 -3.78 -8.76 -8.79
CA ALA A 191 -4.93 -8.08 -8.22
C ALA A 191 -5.13 -6.72 -8.88
N ASP A 192 -6.33 -6.17 -8.80
CA ASP A 192 -6.58 -4.78 -9.16
C ASP A 192 -6.34 -3.87 -7.94
N VAL A 193 -6.64 -4.38 -6.76
CA VAL A 193 -6.51 -3.67 -5.48
C VAL A 193 -5.95 -4.60 -4.41
N LEU A 194 -4.95 -4.12 -3.69
CA LEU A 194 -4.45 -4.72 -2.46
C LEU A 194 -4.88 -3.82 -1.30
N ILE A 195 -5.62 -4.36 -0.33
CA ILE A 195 -5.93 -3.63 0.91
C ILE A 195 -5.10 -4.20 2.04
N VAL A 196 -4.25 -3.36 2.60
CA VAL A 196 -3.33 -3.72 3.68
C VAL A 196 -3.90 -3.22 5.00
N ASP A 197 -4.32 -4.14 5.86
CA ASP A 197 -4.70 -3.84 7.24
C ASP A 197 -3.43 -3.70 8.09
N VAL A 198 -3.07 -2.47 8.42
CA VAL A 198 -1.83 -2.14 9.12
C VAL A 198 -2.06 -2.18 10.63
N GLY A 199 -1.12 -2.72 11.39
CA GLY A 199 -1.19 -2.72 12.86
C GLY A 199 -1.43 -1.33 13.45
N ALA A 200 -2.08 -1.29 14.60
CA ALA A 200 -2.38 -0.04 15.28
C ALA A 200 -1.14 0.58 15.94
N GLY A 201 -1.17 1.89 16.13
CA GLY A 201 -0.13 2.65 16.83
C GLY A 201 0.96 3.21 15.93
N THR A 202 1.98 3.80 16.55
CA THR A 202 3.01 4.63 15.90
C THR A 202 4.36 3.93 15.72
N GLY A 203 4.39 2.61 15.84
CA GLY A 203 5.62 1.83 15.64
C GLY A 203 6.15 1.92 14.19
N TYR A 204 7.47 1.80 14.02
CA TYR A 204 8.12 1.90 12.71
C TYR A 204 7.51 0.96 11.66
N HIS A 205 7.11 -0.25 12.03
CA HIS A 205 6.49 -1.18 11.09
C HIS A 205 5.13 -0.67 10.61
N ALA A 206 4.30 -0.15 11.51
CA ALA A 206 3.00 0.42 11.15
C ALA A 206 3.17 1.62 10.21
N LEU A 207 4.11 2.53 10.52
CA LEU A 207 4.38 3.70 9.67
C LEU A 207 4.92 3.28 8.29
N ASP A 208 5.86 2.34 8.22
CA ASP A 208 6.45 1.90 6.96
C ASP A 208 5.42 1.16 6.07
N PHE A 209 4.56 0.30 6.65
CA PHE A 209 3.51 -0.37 5.89
C PHE A 209 2.39 0.59 5.48
N PHE A 210 2.09 1.57 6.31
CA PHE A 210 1.17 2.63 5.94
C PHE A 210 1.67 3.42 4.73
N LEU A 211 2.94 3.84 4.75
CA LEU A 211 3.55 4.68 3.71
C LEU A 211 3.87 3.92 2.41
N LEU A 212 3.78 2.59 2.41
CA LEU A 212 3.96 1.76 1.22
C LEU A 212 2.86 1.97 0.18
N ALA A 213 1.68 2.38 0.60
CA ALA A 213 0.48 2.41 -0.21
C ALA A 213 0.45 3.58 -1.20
N ASP A 214 -0.34 3.40 -2.27
CA ASP A 214 -0.71 4.45 -3.22
C ASP A 214 -1.85 5.31 -2.66
N LEU A 215 -2.72 4.72 -1.85
CA LEU A 215 -3.83 5.38 -1.16
C LEU A 215 -3.80 5.07 0.33
N HIS A 216 -3.75 6.11 1.15
CA HIS A 216 -3.61 6.00 2.59
C HIS A 216 -4.95 6.28 3.27
N ILE A 217 -5.50 5.31 3.99
CA ILE A 217 -6.73 5.48 4.79
C ILE A 217 -6.35 5.40 6.26
N VAL A 218 -6.80 6.38 7.05
CA VAL A 218 -6.68 6.36 8.50
C VAL A 218 -8.06 6.29 9.13
N VAL A 219 -8.20 5.42 10.12
CA VAL A 219 -9.46 5.21 10.83
C VAL A 219 -9.34 5.76 12.24
N ALA A 220 -10.32 6.54 12.65
CA ALA A 220 -10.46 7.05 14.01
C ALA A 220 -11.92 6.98 14.47
N THR A 221 -12.14 6.99 15.77
CA THR A 221 -13.45 7.22 16.37
C THR A 221 -13.57 8.66 16.82
N PRO A 222 -14.79 9.19 17.04
CA PRO A 222 -15.00 10.57 17.48
C PRO A 222 -14.56 10.86 18.92
N ASP A 223 -13.91 9.90 19.60
CA ASP A 223 -13.39 10.10 20.96
C ASP A 223 -12.15 11.01 20.96
N PRO A 224 -12.02 11.92 21.92
CA PRO A 224 -10.88 12.83 21.99
C PRO A 224 -9.51 12.14 21.98
N THR A 225 -9.40 10.99 22.68
CA THR A 225 -8.15 10.20 22.69
C THR A 225 -7.83 9.61 21.32
N SER A 226 -8.84 9.11 20.60
CA SER A 226 -8.64 8.58 19.24
C SER A 226 -8.21 9.66 18.25
N VAL A 227 -8.78 10.86 18.37
CA VAL A 227 -8.41 12.02 17.54
C VAL A 227 -6.97 12.46 17.84
N LEU A 228 -6.56 12.47 19.11
CA LEU A 228 -5.19 12.80 19.50
C LEU A 228 -4.19 11.77 18.97
N ASP A 229 -4.52 10.48 19.07
CA ASP A 229 -3.65 9.40 18.58
C ASP A 229 -3.60 9.38 17.04
N LEU A 230 -4.70 9.72 16.35
CA LEU A 230 -4.70 9.99 14.91
C LEU A 230 -3.74 11.12 14.55
N TYR A 231 -3.79 12.24 15.27
CA TYR A 231 -2.87 13.37 15.05
C TYR A 231 -1.40 12.95 15.19
N ARG A 232 -1.08 12.22 16.26
CA ARG A 232 0.28 11.70 16.51
C ARG A 232 0.73 10.76 15.39
N PHE A 233 -0.16 9.86 14.95
CA PHE A 233 0.10 8.92 13.87
C PHE A 233 0.44 9.64 12.57
N ILE A 234 -0.40 10.57 12.13
CA ILE A 234 -0.18 11.34 10.89
C ILE A 234 1.10 12.16 10.98
N LYS A 235 1.36 12.81 12.12
CA LYS A 235 2.59 13.58 12.35
C LYS A 235 3.83 12.71 12.15
N LEU A 236 3.90 11.54 12.79
CA LEU A 236 5.03 10.63 12.68
C LEU A 236 5.12 9.99 11.28
N ALA A 237 4.00 9.68 10.64
CA ALA A 237 3.97 9.23 9.24
C ALA A 237 4.56 10.28 8.30
N SER A 238 4.26 11.56 8.50
CA SER A 238 4.81 12.67 7.71
C SER A 238 6.32 12.79 7.88
N ILE A 239 6.81 12.77 9.12
CA ILE A 239 8.26 12.78 9.41
C ILE A 239 8.93 11.58 8.75
N ARG A 240 8.36 10.38 8.92
CA ARG A 240 8.90 9.14 8.34
C ARG A 240 8.92 9.17 6.81
N ARG A 241 7.92 9.76 6.17
CA ARG A 241 7.85 9.93 4.71
C ARG A 241 8.98 10.83 4.21
N VAL A 242 9.17 11.98 4.82
CA VAL A 242 10.25 12.91 4.49
C VAL A 242 11.61 12.25 4.70
N LEU A 243 11.80 11.62 5.87
CA LEU A 243 13.03 10.88 6.19
C LEU A 243 13.33 9.80 5.13
N SER A 244 12.34 9.00 4.76
CA SER A 244 12.48 7.94 3.74
C SER A 244 12.86 8.50 2.37
N HIS A 245 12.36 9.68 2.01
CA HIS A 245 12.72 10.37 0.78
C HIS A 245 14.22 10.77 0.79
N PHE A 246 14.70 11.40 1.88
CA PHE A 246 16.10 11.80 2.01
C PHE A 246 17.05 10.59 2.05
N LEU A 247 16.68 9.51 2.74
CA LEU A 247 17.47 8.29 2.78
C LEU A 247 17.56 7.59 1.42
N SER A 248 16.51 7.65 0.60
CA SER A 248 16.50 7.07 -0.74
C SER A 248 17.32 7.88 -1.73
N SER A 249 17.37 9.20 -1.58
CA SER A 249 18.12 10.12 -2.47
C SER A 249 19.60 10.21 -2.11
N ASN A 250 19.97 9.95 -0.85
CA ASN A 250 21.38 9.98 -0.42
C ASN A 250 21.65 8.91 0.67
N PRO A 251 22.12 7.71 0.28
CA PRO A 251 22.42 6.62 1.22
C PRO A 251 23.44 6.93 2.31
N LEU A 252 24.26 8.00 2.12
CA LEU A 252 25.26 8.43 3.12
C LEU A 252 24.66 9.05 4.38
N ASN A 253 23.34 9.29 4.40
CA ASN A 253 22.64 9.79 5.59
C ASN A 253 22.16 8.67 6.53
N ALA A 254 22.92 7.57 6.63
CA ALA A 254 22.60 6.44 7.51
C ALA A 254 22.40 6.86 8.98
N THR A 255 23.07 7.90 9.43
CA THR A 255 22.92 8.47 10.79
C THR A 255 21.50 8.99 11.07
N LEU A 256 20.75 9.37 10.03
CA LEU A 256 19.36 9.80 10.18
C LEU A 256 18.39 8.61 10.30
N ALA A 257 18.77 7.42 9.83
CA ALA A 257 17.87 6.26 9.80
C ALA A 257 17.50 5.77 11.20
N ASP A 258 18.41 5.90 12.15
CA ASP A 258 18.25 5.41 13.52
C ASP A 258 17.82 6.51 14.50
N GLY A 259 17.63 7.75 14.00
CA GLY A 259 17.23 8.89 14.83
C GLY A 259 15.74 8.83 15.20
N ASP A 260 15.42 9.20 16.43
CA ASP A 260 14.07 9.41 16.92
C ASP A 260 13.77 10.91 16.90
N TYR A 261 12.92 11.34 15.98
CA TYR A 261 12.63 12.75 15.74
C TYR A 261 11.20 13.10 16.12
N ALA A 262 11.04 14.07 17.00
CA ALA A 262 9.74 14.58 17.42
C ALA A 262 9.16 15.61 16.43
N SER A 263 10.00 16.20 15.54
CA SER A 263 9.57 17.16 14.52
C SER A 263 10.48 17.13 13.29
N LEU A 264 10.02 17.72 12.19
CA LEU A 264 10.84 17.90 10.98
C LEU A 264 12.03 18.83 11.23
N GLU A 265 11.85 19.87 12.07
CA GLU A 265 12.92 20.80 12.46
C GLU A 265 14.05 20.06 13.17
N GLU A 266 13.72 19.18 14.12
CA GLU A 266 14.69 18.35 14.84
C GLU A 266 15.43 17.41 13.86
N MET A 267 14.73 16.79 12.92
CA MET A 267 15.34 15.96 11.89
C MET A 267 16.30 16.76 11.00
N PHE A 268 15.93 17.98 10.59
CA PHE A 268 16.80 18.84 9.78
C PHE A 268 18.03 19.31 10.56
N LEU A 269 17.88 19.66 11.82
CA LEU A 269 19.02 20.03 12.69
C LEU A 269 20.01 18.86 12.84
N ALA A 270 19.49 17.65 13.08
CA ALA A 270 20.30 16.44 13.19
C ALA A 270 21.04 16.09 11.89
N SER A 271 20.45 16.41 10.72
CA SER A 271 21.08 16.14 9.42
C SER A 271 22.20 17.10 9.06
N GLY A 272 22.35 18.21 9.79
CA GLY A 272 23.24 19.33 9.40
C GLY A 272 22.83 20.00 8.08
N LYS A 273 21.65 19.71 7.55
CA LYS A 273 21.12 20.18 6.26
C LYS A 273 19.83 20.97 6.44
N ALA A 274 19.82 21.89 7.38
CA ALA A 274 18.69 22.82 7.55
C ALA A 274 18.74 23.96 6.51
N ASP A 275 19.13 23.63 5.26
CA ASP A 275 19.15 24.59 4.17
C ASP A 275 17.73 24.73 3.54
N GLU A 276 17.56 25.84 2.81
CA GLU A 276 16.29 26.18 2.15
C GLU A 276 15.86 25.10 1.12
N ALA A 277 16.84 24.45 0.47
CA ALA A 277 16.60 23.38 -0.48
C ALA A 277 16.00 22.12 0.18
N ALA A 278 16.51 21.73 1.35
CA ALA A 278 15.96 20.60 2.10
C ALA A 278 14.54 20.88 2.59
N GLN A 279 14.25 22.10 3.03
CA GLN A 279 12.90 22.51 3.45
C GLN A 279 11.91 22.51 2.27
N THR A 280 12.34 22.95 1.09
CA THR A 280 11.54 22.92 -0.14
C THR A 280 11.17 21.49 -0.52
N ILE A 281 12.16 20.57 -0.57
CA ILE A 281 11.94 19.15 -0.87
C ILE A 281 10.96 18.52 0.15
N ALA A 282 11.14 18.81 1.44
CA ALA A 282 10.22 18.29 2.46
C ALA A 282 8.79 18.80 2.25
N SER A 283 8.62 20.06 1.90
CA SER A 283 7.31 20.64 1.62
C SER A 283 6.64 19.95 0.43
N GLU A 284 7.36 19.73 -0.67
CA GLU A 284 6.85 19.00 -1.85
C GLU A 284 6.46 17.56 -1.51
N VAL A 285 7.26 16.86 -0.72
CA VAL A 285 6.99 15.50 -0.26
C VAL A 285 5.70 15.46 0.58
N LEU A 286 5.50 16.46 1.45
CA LEU A 286 4.32 16.56 2.30
C LEU A 286 3.07 16.98 1.52
N GLU A 287 3.18 17.87 0.54
CA GLU A 287 2.07 18.26 -0.32
C GLU A 287 1.51 17.07 -1.13
N SER A 288 2.37 16.11 -1.45
CA SER A 288 1.96 14.86 -2.11
C SER A 288 1.31 13.86 -1.14
N PHE A 289 1.41 14.06 0.17
CA PHE A 289 0.88 13.17 1.19
C PHE A 289 -0.54 13.58 1.60
N ARG A 290 -1.53 12.89 1.06
CA ARG A 290 -2.96 13.19 1.24
C ARG A 290 -3.72 11.98 1.79
N PRO A 291 -3.52 11.62 3.06
CA PRO A 291 -4.28 10.55 3.67
C PRO A 291 -5.77 10.89 3.78
N LEU A 292 -6.60 9.87 3.70
CA LEU A 292 -8.05 9.96 3.78
C LEU A 292 -8.51 9.48 5.16
N LEU A 293 -9.34 10.29 5.83
CA LEU A 293 -9.91 9.96 7.13
C LEU A 293 -11.24 9.24 6.98
N VAL A 294 -11.40 8.13 7.68
CA VAL A 294 -12.68 7.48 7.95
C VAL A 294 -12.99 7.64 9.44
N LEU A 295 -14.08 8.31 9.76
CA LEU A 295 -14.61 8.37 11.13
C LEU A 295 -15.54 7.19 11.34
N ASN A 296 -15.16 6.27 12.23
CA ASN A 296 -15.93 5.09 12.56
C ASN A 296 -16.69 5.27 13.88
N ARG A 297 -17.83 4.59 14.03
CA ARG A 297 -18.69 4.63 15.23
C ARG A 297 -19.18 6.04 15.53
N THR A 298 -19.60 6.78 14.50
CA THR A 298 -20.17 8.10 14.67
C THR A 298 -21.62 8.02 15.16
N SER A 299 -22.01 8.98 15.98
CA SER A 299 -23.38 9.11 16.47
C SER A 299 -23.84 10.56 16.34
N SER A 300 -25.13 10.80 16.38
CA SER A 300 -25.70 12.16 16.38
C SER A 300 -25.18 13.04 17.53
N ARG A 301 -24.68 12.42 18.60
CA ARG A 301 -24.10 13.08 19.78
C ARG A 301 -22.60 13.33 19.66
N SER A 302 -21.91 12.61 18.77
CA SER A 302 -20.46 12.69 18.59
C SER A 302 -20.16 13.70 17.49
N LYS A 303 -19.80 14.91 17.85
CA LYS A 303 -19.38 15.92 16.87
C LYS A 303 -17.87 16.08 16.93
N VAL A 304 -17.16 15.50 15.98
CA VAL A 304 -15.75 15.85 15.74
C VAL A 304 -15.73 17.10 14.88
N ASN A 305 -15.03 18.12 15.34
CA ASN A 305 -14.75 19.27 14.49
C ASN A 305 -13.64 18.90 13.50
N THR A 306 -14.02 18.24 12.40
CA THR A 306 -13.11 17.83 11.35
C THR A 306 -12.35 18.99 10.72
N LEU A 307 -12.98 20.17 10.63
CA LEU A 307 -12.32 21.39 10.12
C LEU A 307 -11.19 21.86 11.04
N GLN A 308 -11.40 21.78 12.36
CA GLN A 308 -10.36 22.14 13.32
C GLN A 308 -9.21 21.13 13.28
N LEU A 309 -9.51 19.84 13.18
CA LEU A 309 -8.52 18.79 13.02
C LEU A 309 -7.71 19.00 11.74
N GLN A 310 -8.35 19.26 10.61
CA GLN A 310 -7.68 19.57 9.35
C GLN A 310 -6.77 20.81 9.45
N LYS A 311 -7.21 21.85 10.13
CA LYS A 311 -6.38 23.05 10.35
C LYS A 311 -5.13 22.72 11.17
N LEU A 312 -5.27 21.96 12.26
CA LEU A 312 -4.14 21.55 13.09
C LEU A 312 -3.14 20.69 12.30
N LEU A 313 -3.64 19.73 11.53
CA LEU A 313 -2.76 18.89 10.71
C LEU A 313 -2.05 19.70 9.62
N ARG A 314 -2.74 20.62 8.95
CA ARG A 314 -2.13 21.50 7.95
C ARG A 314 -1.06 22.40 8.57
N GLN A 315 -1.33 22.94 9.75
CA GLN A 315 -0.42 23.87 10.44
C GLN A 315 0.85 23.17 10.95
N TYR A 316 0.74 21.97 11.52
CA TYR A 316 1.85 21.30 12.21
C TYR A 316 2.50 20.17 11.44
N VAL A 317 1.85 19.66 10.40
CA VAL A 317 2.30 18.49 9.63
C VAL A 317 2.56 18.86 8.18
N GLY A 318 2.04 20.00 7.70
CA GLY A 318 2.18 20.46 6.30
C GLY A 318 1.38 19.63 5.30
N GLY A 319 0.71 18.55 5.75
CA GLY A 319 -0.10 17.68 4.90
C GLY A 319 -1.60 17.98 4.96
N GLU A 320 -2.36 17.44 4.03
CA GLU A 320 -3.81 17.54 3.99
C GLU A 320 -4.46 16.22 4.41
N LEU A 321 -5.40 16.28 5.35
CA LEU A 321 -6.25 15.15 5.73
C LEU A 321 -7.68 15.41 5.24
N ALA A 322 -8.11 14.68 4.23
CA ALA A 322 -9.46 14.79 3.71
C ALA A 322 -10.39 13.76 4.38
N LEU A 323 -11.61 14.18 4.73
CA LEU A 323 -12.63 13.24 5.22
C LEU A 323 -13.14 12.42 4.03
N LEU A 324 -12.89 11.11 4.03
CA LEU A 324 -13.46 10.18 3.05
C LEU A 324 -14.93 9.90 3.38
N GLY A 325 -15.25 9.75 4.68
CA GLY A 325 -16.61 9.61 5.14
C GLY A 325 -16.73 9.08 6.55
N GLU A 326 -17.98 8.82 6.96
CA GLU A 326 -18.34 8.42 8.31
C GLU A 326 -19.10 7.09 8.29
N ILE A 327 -18.81 6.24 9.28
CA ILE A 327 -19.52 4.98 9.52
C ILE A 327 -20.26 5.13 10.83
N PRO A 328 -21.60 5.08 10.82
CA PRO A 328 -22.41 5.17 12.03
C PRO A 328 -22.11 4.04 13.02
N ASP A 329 -22.25 4.31 14.30
CA ASP A 329 -22.28 3.27 15.33
C ASP A 329 -23.55 2.43 15.14
N ASP A 330 -23.39 1.17 14.78
CA ASP A 330 -24.48 0.29 14.36
C ASP A 330 -24.31 -1.10 15.01
N ARG A 331 -25.35 -1.55 15.70
CA ARG A 331 -25.37 -2.88 16.34
C ARG A 331 -25.17 -4.03 15.34
N ALA A 332 -25.53 -3.81 14.08
CA ALA A 332 -25.32 -4.80 13.04
C ALA A 332 -23.82 -5.14 12.86
N VAL A 333 -22.92 -4.17 13.08
CA VAL A 333 -21.47 -4.39 13.04
C VAL A 333 -21.04 -5.32 14.18
N GLU A 334 -21.53 -5.11 15.40
CA GLU A 334 -21.23 -5.97 16.54
C GLU A 334 -21.73 -7.41 16.30
N GLN A 335 -22.95 -7.55 15.77
CA GLN A 335 -23.51 -8.85 15.42
C GLN A 335 -22.72 -9.56 14.31
N SER A 336 -22.27 -8.82 13.30
CA SER A 336 -21.48 -9.34 12.17
C SER A 336 -20.16 -9.97 12.65
N VAL A 337 -19.50 -9.33 13.61
CA VAL A 337 -18.27 -9.87 14.23
C VAL A 337 -18.55 -11.20 14.93
N ARG A 338 -19.66 -11.30 15.68
CA ARG A 338 -20.05 -12.51 16.40
C ARG A 338 -20.43 -13.68 15.47
N THR A 339 -20.86 -13.38 14.26
CA THR A 339 -21.25 -14.39 13.26
C THR A 339 -20.16 -14.68 12.23
N TYR A 340 -18.97 -14.06 12.38
CA TYR A 340 -17.83 -14.23 11.47
C TYR A 340 -18.16 -13.87 10.01
N LEU A 341 -19.03 -12.89 9.81
CA LEU A 341 -19.42 -12.39 8.50
C LEU A 341 -19.31 -10.86 8.46
N PRO A 342 -18.76 -10.26 7.39
CA PRO A 342 -18.75 -8.81 7.24
C PRO A 342 -20.16 -8.22 7.27
N VAL A 343 -20.32 -7.01 7.82
CA VAL A 343 -21.65 -6.40 7.97
C VAL A 343 -22.34 -6.13 6.63
N VAL A 344 -21.58 -5.85 5.58
CA VAL A 344 -22.11 -5.68 4.21
C VAL A 344 -22.68 -6.98 3.63
N GLU A 345 -22.40 -8.11 4.26
CA GLU A 345 -22.94 -9.43 3.89
C GLU A 345 -24.05 -9.86 4.83
N SER A 346 -23.80 -9.76 6.15
CA SER A 346 -24.75 -10.22 7.18
C SER A 346 -25.97 -9.30 7.36
N ALA A 347 -25.79 -7.98 7.10
CA ALA A 347 -26.85 -6.98 7.26
C ALA A 347 -26.73 -5.85 6.21
N PRO A 348 -26.95 -6.14 4.90
CA PRO A 348 -26.67 -5.20 3.80
C PRO A 348 -27.51 -3.91 3.89
N GLU A 349 -28.70 -3.96 4.52
CA GLU A 349 -29.58 -2.81 4.67
C GLU A 349 -29.26 -1.96 5.91
N SER A 350 -28.29 -2.35 6.73
CA SER A 350 -27.89 -1.59 7.92
C SER A 350 -27.25 -0.24 7.52
N THR A 351 -27.28 0.71 8.45
CA THR A 351 -26.72 2.04 8.23
C THR A 351 -25.22 1.97 7.99
N ALA A 352 -24.51 1.12 8.73
CA ALA A 352 -23.09 0.88 8.55
C ALA A 352 -22.77 0.22 7.20
N ALA A 353 -23.54 -0.78 6.76
CA ALA A 353 -23.33 -1.44 5.47
C ALA A 353 -23.47 -0.45 4.31
N ARG A 354 -24.50 0.39 4.31
CA ARG A 354 -24.67 1.45 3.31
C ARG A 354 -23.53 2.46 3.33
N ALA A 355 -23.00 2.81 4.50
CA ALA A 355 -21.83 3.68 4.62
C ALA A 355 -20.60 3.06 3.98
N PHE A 356 -20.32 1.77 4.19
CA PHE A 356 -19.22 1.05 3.54
C PHE A 356 -19.36 1.03 2.01
N VAL A 357 -20.57 0.84 1.50
CA VAL A 357 -20.83 0.91 0.04
C VAL A 357 -20.49 2.31 -0.49
N GLY A 358 -20.93 3.37 0.18
CA GLY A 358 -20.61 4.74 -0.19
C GLY A 358 -19.11 5.04 -0.20
N LEU A 359 -18.40 4.60 0.84
CA LEU A 359 -16.93 4.73 0.93
C LEU A 359 -16.23 3.98 -0.21
N ALA A 360 -16.62 2.75 -0.50
CA ALA A 360 -16.03 1.97 -1.59
C ALA A 360 -16.27 2.61 -2.97
N GLN A 361 -17.44 3.21 -3.21
CA GLN A 361 -17.73 3.96 -4.43
C GLN A 361 -16.81 5.18 -4.60
N GLN A 362 -16.56 5.93 -3.53
CA GLN A 362 -15.63 7.06 -3.55
C GLN A 362 -14.19 6.56 -3.84
N ILE A 363 -13.74 5.49 -3.17
CA ILE A 363 -12.44 4.87 -3.44
C ILE A 363 -12.34 4.42 -4.90
N ALA A 364 -13.34 3.74 -5.43
CA ALA A 364 -13.35 3.30 -6.83
C ALA A 364 -13.27 4.49 -7.82
N SER A 365 -13.82 5.65 -7.46
CA SER A 365 -13.70 6.88 -8.25
C SER A 365 -12.28 7.45 -8.20
N HIS A 366 -11.63 7.45 -7.03
CA HIS A 366 -10.22 7.84 -6.89
C HIS A 366 -9.30 6.96 -7.72
N LEU A 367 -9.50 5.64 -7.68
CA LEU A 367 -8.70 4.68 -8.45
C LEU A 367 -8.81 4.93 -9.96
N ARG A 368 -10.01 5.23 -10.48
CA ARG A 368 -10.23 5.57 -11.90
C ARG A 368 -9.51 6.85 -12.31
N THR A 369 -9.55 7.87 -11.46
CA THR A 369 -8.89 9.16 -11.74
C THR A 369 -7.38 9.03 -11.78
N GLN A 370 -6.79 8.22 -10.89
CA GLN A 370 -5.35 7.95 -10.91
C GLN A 370 -4.93 7.16 -12.16
N HIS A 371 -5.72 6.18 -12.56
CA HIS A 371 -5.46 5.37 -13.76
C HIS A 371 -5.44 6.24 -15.04
N ASN A 372 -6.39 7.17 -15.16
CA ASN A 372 -6.47 8.08 -16.31
C ASN A 372 -5.32 9.11 -16.35
N ARG A 373 -4.82 9.56 -15.20
CA ARG A 373 -3.66 10.47 -15.13
C ARG A 373 -2.34 9.79 -15.46
N GLY A 374 -2.23 8.48 -15.30
CA GLY A 374 -1.05 7.71 -15.68
C GLY A 374 -1.06 7.24 -17.14
N ALA A 375 -2.18 7.41 -17.84
CA ALA A 375 -2.36 7.04 -19.26
C ALA A 375 -2.25 8.24 -20.21
N ALA A 376 -2.27 9.47 -19.71
CA ALA A 376 -2.05 10.72 -20.42
C ALA A 376 -0.60 11.20 -20.26
#